data_b8f1a249328de196837907830ec6f735
#
_entry.id   b8f1a249328de196837907830ec6f735
#
_cell.length_a   1.000
_cell.length_b   1.000
_cell.length_c   1.000
_cell.angle_alpha   90.00
_cell.angle_beta   90.00
_cell.angle_gamma   90.00
#
_symmetry.space_group_name_H-M   'P 1'
#
loop_
_entity.id
_entity.type
_entity.pdbx_description
1 polymer ?
#
loop_
_entity_poly.entity_id
_entity_poly.type
_entity_poly.pdbx_seq_one_letter_code
_entity_poly.pdbx_strand_id
1 'polypeptide(L)'
;HLCDRRQRQMCIRDSHNINSGLVFEFSDAENRSTVTSRGEFPSTVLDMMAGGIANKQVTNSEVFRKYRTASFIGRFSYDYRSKYFVDFNFRYDGAQYFADKWGFFPSASVGWMLTNEEFMNPLKKVLNEFKIRASWGELGDLSAASQYYANNEQYYFQSGYQYPGTPMNFGDRTIYGLNPTLNPNPDFTWATSSMINAGVDFKLWNGLLSGSADVFYRQRKGLPAQKANDNAGALATWYNLDHDNTRGFEFSLNHQYKIGEVNYFVGGNMSWSRTRKGNIEHGRFTSGYDEWKWNTEGHWNNVRWGYNCIGRYQSYGEIANAPMHNNSNNNSAILPGDLKYEDWNGDGYIDNYDQRPIGRNAYPELVYGINLGLSWKGVDFSMFWQGGALSDFQIGAFDMDAFQEGATNLNTWEYFGDRWHRADYTCLLYTSPSPRDT
;
A
#
# COMPACT_ATOMS: atom_id res chain seq x y z
N HIS A 1 3.92 -15.01 -25.78
CA HIS A 1 4.74 -13.79 -25.84
C HIS A 1 5.45 -13.71 -27.17
N LEU A 2 4.94 -12.94 -28.12
CA LEU A 2 5.63 -12.55 -29.35
C LEU A 2 6.03 -11.08 -29.17
N CYS A 3 7.30 -10.87 -28.85
CA CYS A 3 7.89 -9.54 -28.77
C CYS A 3 8.78 -9.34 -30.00
N ASP A 4 8.36 -8.50 -30.93
CA ASP A 4 9.22 -8.07 -32.06
C ASP A 4 9.94 -6.76 -31.67
N ARG A 5 11.23 -6.87 -31.37
CA ARG A 5 12.12 -5.75 -31.05
C ARG A 5 12.84 -5.30 -32.29
N ARG A 6 12.45 -4.18 -32.87
CA ARG A 6 13.29 -3.46 -33.81
C ARG A 6 13.92 -2.24 -33.15
N GLN A 7 15.16 -2.38 -32.75
CA GLN A 7 15.97 -1.29 -32.22
C GLN A 7 16.87 -0.75 -33.32
N ARG A 8 16.79 0.52 -33.63
CA ARG A 8 17.72 1.21 -34.56
C ARG A 8 18.56 2.19 -33.78
N GLN A 9 19.86 1.99 -33.78
CA GLN A 9 20.82 2.95 -33.27
C GLN A 9 21.47 3.65 -34.47
N MET A 10 21.46 4.98 -34.48
CA MET A 10 22.02 5.81 -35.51
C MET A 10 23.03 6.77 -34.91
N CYS A 11 24.32 6.56 -35.18
CA CYS A 11 25.38 7.49 -34.80
C CYS A 11 25.60 8.50 -35.94
N ILE A 12 25.28 9.76 -35.69
CA ILE A 12 25.52 10.86 -36.64
C ILE A 12 26.66 11.71 -36.08
N ARG A 13 27.90 11.41 -36.49
CA ARG A 13 29.16 11.98 -35.96
C ARG A 13 29.32 11.72 -34.45
N ASP A 14 30.52 11.80 -33.93
CA ASP A 14 30.91 11.48 -32.54
C ASP A 14 30.21 12.32 -31.44
N SER A 15 29.29 13.23 -31.80
CA SER A 15 28.64 14.18 -30.91
C SER A 15 27.13 13.97 -30.72
N HIS A 16 26.46 13.20 -31.56
CA HIS A 16 25.02 12.98 -31.49
C HIS A 16 24.73 11.49 -31.47
N ASN A 17 24.07 11.03 -30.40
CA ASN A 17 23.60 9.66 -30.29
C ASN A 17 22.08 9.67 -30.25
N ILE A 18 21.46 8.93 -31.16
CA ILE A 18 20.00 8.74 -31.20
C ILE A 18 19.72 7.25 -31.08
N ASN A 19 18.83 6.92 -30.15
CA ASN A 19 18.32 5.58 -29.94
C ASN A 19 16.80 5.61 -29.97
N SER A 20 16.18 4.78 -30.79
CA SER A 20 14.72 4.69 -30.87
C SER A 20 14.27 3.25 -30.94
N GLY A 21 13.12 2.95 -30.36
CA GLY A 21 12.53 1.63 -30.35
C GLY A 21 11.02 1.69 -30.31
N LEU A 22 10.38 0.73 -30.98
CA LEU A 22 8.94 0.49 -30.92
C LEU A 22 8.72 -0.96 -30.54
N VAL A 23 7.79 -1.19 -29.62
CA VAL A 23 7.41 -2.51 -29.14
C VAL A 23 5.89 -2.62 -29.18
N PHE A 24 5.40 -3.74 -29.67
CA PHE A 24 4.01 -4.13 -29.50
C PHE A 24 3.95 -5.30 -28.51
N GLU A 25 3.10 -5.19 -27.52
CA GLU A 25 2.83 -6.21 -26.51
C GLU A 25 1.35 -6.58 -26.55
N PHE A 26 1.07 -7.87 -26.51
CA PHE A 26 -0.29 -8.39 -26.36
C PHE A 26 -0.28 -9.46 -25.27
N SER A 27 -1.22 -9.36 -24.34
CA SER A 27 -1.43 -10.36 -23.31
C SER A 27 -2.87 -10.87 -23.33
N ASP A 28 -3.03 -12.18 -23.38
CA ASP A 28 -4.29 -12.90 -23.21
C ASP A 28 -4.09 -13.94 -22.13
N ALA A 29 -4.77 -13.76 -21.02
CA ALA A 29 -4.70 -14.69 -19.88
C ALA A 29 -6.11 -15.14 -19.51
N GLU A 30 -6.25 -16.43 -19.25
CA GLU A 30 -7.48 -17.07 -18.83
C GLU A 30 -7.25 -17.77 -17.49
N ASN A 31 -8.12 -17.53 -16.55
CA ASN A 31 -8.11 -18.18 -15.25
C ASN A 31 -9.48 -18.82 -15.01
N ARG A 32 -9.47 -20.12 -14.75
CA ARG A 32 -10.64 -20.88 -14.35
C ARG A 32 -10.40 -21.48 -12.99
N SER A 33 -11.28 -21.20 -12.06
CA SER A 33 -11.23 -21.76 -10.70
C SER A 33 -12.55 -22.43 -10.37
N THR A 34 -12.48 -23.67 -9.91
CA THR A 34 -13.64 -24.43 -9.43
C THR A 34 -13.37 -24.84 -8.00
N VAL A 35 -14.26 -24.48 -7.09
CA VAL A 35 -14.20 -24.90 -5.69
C VAL A 35 -15.26 -25.95 -5.43
N THR A 36 -14.82 -27.13 -5.02
CA THR A 36 -15.69 -28.25 -4.65
C THR A 36 -15.39 -28.64 -3.21
N SER A 37 -16.42 -28.75 -2.40
CA SER A 37 -16.31 -29.27 -1.03
C SER A 37 -17.05 -30.59 -0.89
N ARG A 38 -16.59 -31.42 0.01
CA ARG A 38 -17.24 -32.68 0.36
C ARG A 38 -17.27 -32.83 1.88
N GLY A 39 -18.40 -33.16 2.41
CA GLY A 39 -18.62 -33.29 3.87
C GLY A 39 -18.77 -34.73 4.32
N GLU A 40 -18.98 -34.90 5.62
CA GLU A 40 -19.29 -36.16 6.30
C GLU A 40 -18.28 -37.26 6.03
N PHE A 41 -17.02 -37.00 6.41
CA PHE A 41 -15.96 -38.00 6.38
C PHE A 41 -16.12 -38.97 7.56
N PRO A 42 -16.05 -40.27 7.33
CA PRO A 42 -16.18 -41.29 8.38
C PRO A 42 -15.00 -41.27 9.36
N SER A 43 -13.89 -40.64 9.02
CA SER A 43 -12.71 -40.49 9.87
C SER A 43 -11.93 -39.24 9.51
N THR A 44 -11.40 -38.54 10.52
CA THR A 44 -10.49 -37.38 10.37
C THR A 44 -9.12 -37.76 9.81
N VAL A 45 -8.79 -39.03 9.68
CA VAL A 45 -7.55 -39.53 9.08
C VAL A 45 -7.65 -39.58 7.56
N LEU A 46 -8.87 -39.48 7.00
CA LEU A 46 -9.07 -39.50 5.55
C LEU A 46 -8.92 -38.09 5.00
N ASP A 47 -7.81 -37.85 4.32
CA ASP A 47 -7.44 -36.56 3.73
C ASP A 47 -7.81 -36.42 2.24
N MET A 48 -8.38 -37.49 1.64
CA MET A 48 -8.80 -37.48 0.24
C MET A 48 -10.29 -37.18 0.07
N MET A 49 -10.63 -36.30 -0.87
CA MET A 49 -12.02 -35.97 -1.21
C MET A 49 -12.92 -37.16 -1.47
N ALA A 50 -12.35 -38.23 -2.00
CA ALA A 50 -13.07 -39.52 -2.25
C ALA A 50 -13.56 -40.20 -0.96
N GLY A 51 -12.97 -39.93 0.19
CA GLY A 51 -13.35 -40.48 1.48
C GLY A 51 -14.65 -39.95 2.07
N GLY A 52 -15.16 -38.79 1.61
CA GLY A 52 -16.42 -38.22 2.06
C GLY A 52 -17.63 -38.83 1.35
N ILE A 53 -18.83 -38.65 1.88
CA ILE A 53 -20.07 -39.17 1.34
C ILE A 53 -20.42 -38.51 0.02
N ALA A 54 -20.69 -39.28 -1.03
CA ALA A 54 -20.87 -38.78 -2.40
C ALA A 54 -22.05 -37.82 -2.56
N ASN A 55 -23.17 -38.04 -1.86
CA ASN A 55 -24.35 -37.18 -1.90
C ASN A 55 -24.19 -35.88 -1.11
N LYS A 56 -23.07 -35.67 -0.40
CA LYS A 56 -22.70 -34.47 0.32
C LYS A 56 -21.62 -33.66 -0.39
N GLN A 57 -21.38 -33.95 -1.64
CA GLN A 57 -20.52 -33.14 -2.49
C GLN A 57 -21.27 -31.91 -2.95
N VAL A 58 -20.67 -30.75 -2.75
CA VAL A 58 -21.20 -29.45 -3.20
C VAL A 58 -20.13 -28.77 -4.06
N THR A 59 -20.50 -28.37 -5.26
CA THR A 59 -19.70 -27.42 -6.06
C THR A 59 -20.13 -26.02 -5.65
N ASN A 60 -19.26 -25.31 -4.93
CA ASN A 60 -19.60 -24.05 -4.30
C ASN A 60 -19.50 -22.86 -5.27
N SER A 61 -18.53 -22.90 -6.16
CA SER A 61 -18.35 -21.83 -7.15
C SER A 61 -17.53 -22.31 -8.33
N GLU A 62 -17.82 -21.74 -9.48
CA GLU A 62 -16.95 -21.78 -10.66
C GLU A 62 -16.74 -20.35 -11.12
N VAL A 63 -15.47 -19.95 -11.25
CA VAL A 63 -15.08 -18.61 -11.66
C VAL A 63 -14.26 -18.74 -12.93
N PHE A 64 -14.70 -18.06 -13.97
CA PHE A 64 -14.01 -17.94 -15.25
C PHE A 64 -13.63 -16.47 -15.48
N ARG A 65 -12.34 -16.20 -15.63
CA ARG A 65 -11.82 -14.86 -15.84
C ARG A 65 -10.95 -14.82 -17.07
N LYS A 66 -11.13 -13.83 -17.89
CA LYS A 66 -10.32 -13.58 -19.07
C LYS A 66 -9.77 -12.16 -19.05
N TYR A 67 -8.46 -12.02 -19.20
CA TYR A 67 -7.75 -10.75 -19.16
C TYR A 67 -7.10 -10.52 -20.52
N ARG A 68 -7.40 -9.38 -21.14
CA ARG A 68 -6.80 -8.99 -22.41
C ARG A 68 -6.29 -7.57 -22.34
N THR A 69 -5.02 -7.42 -22.69
CA THR A 69 -4.39 -6.11 -22.85
C THR A 69 -3.57 -6.08 -24.12
N ALA A 70 -3.47 -4.91 -24.71
CA ALA A 70 -2.61 -4.67 -25.86
C ALA A 70 -1.92 -3.32 -25.69
N SER A 71 -0.63 -3.21 -26.03
CA SER A 71 0.16 -2.02 -25.80
C SER A 71 1.08 -1.73 -26.97
N PHE A 72 1.09 -0.47 -27.39
CA PHE A 72 2.12 0.08 -28.26
C PHE A 72 3.06 0.94 -27.42
N ILE A 73 4.34 0.61 -27.41
CA ILE A 73 5.33 1.26 -26.56
C ILE A 73 6.38 1.86 -27.48
N GLY A 74 6.62 3.16 -27.35
CA GLY A 74 7.67 3.86 -28.08
C GLY A 74 8.68 4.48 -27.14
N ARG A 75 9.94 4.45 -27.55
CA ARG A 75 11.04 5.13 -26.88
C ARG A 75 11.87 5.90 -27.89
N PHE A 76 12.24 7.11 -27.52
CA PHE A 76 13.20 7.95 -28.22
C PHE A 76 14.18 8.53 -27.20
N SER A 77 15.48 8.32 -27.42
CA SER A 77 16.55 8.85 -26.57
C SER A 77 17.54 9.62 -27.44
N TYR A 78 17.91 10.78 -26.96
CA TYR A 78 18.89 11.65 -27.60
C TYR A 78 19.95 12.07 -26.60
N ASP A 79 21.21 11.93 -26.99
CA ASP A 79 22.38 12.39 -26.24
C ASP A 79 23.24 13.28 -27.15
N TYR A 80 23.58 14.47 -26.64
CA TYR A 80 24.50 15.38 -27.31
C TYR A 80 25.78 15.51 -26.49
N ARG A 81 26.90 15.01 -27.06
CA ARG A 81 28.26 15.06 -26.48
C ARG A 81 28.35 14.56 -25.03
N SER A 82 27.51 13.65 -24.63
CA SER A 82 27.37 13.21 -23.22
C SER A 82 27.22 14.36 -22.24
N LYS A 83 26.64 15.50 -22.68
CA LYS A 83 26.32 16.67 -21.87
C LYS A 83 24.84 16.80 -21.62
N TYR A 84 24.04 16.70 -22.67
CA TYR A 84 22.58 16.87 -22.63
C TYR A 84 21.91 15.59 -23.05
N PHE A 85 21.02 15.13 -22.21
CA PHE A 85 20.26 13.90 -22.39
C PHE A 85 18.79 14.23 -22.45
N VAL A 86 18.07 13.69 -23.42
CA VAL A 86 16.61 13.81 -23.53
C VAL A 86 16.07 12.44 -23.86
N ASP A 87 15.13 11.97 -23.03
CA ASP A 87 14.36 10.77 -23.31
C ASP A 87 12.87 11.13 -23.42
N PHE A 88 12.22 10.58 -24.43
CA PHE A 88 10.79 10.61 -24.57
C PHE A 88 10.27 9.17 -24.72
N ASN A 89 9.31 8.79 -23.92
CA ASN A 89 8.68 7.50 -24.01
C ASN A 89 7.16 7.69 -24.04
N PHE A 90 6.47 6.76 -24.66
CA PHE A 90 5.01 6.71 -24.59
C PHE A 90 4.54 5.26 -24.54
N ARG A 91 3.38 5.08 -23.91
CA ARG A 91 2.58 3.87 -23.96
C ARG A 91 1.19 4.23 -24.46
N TYR A 92 0.69 3.46 -25.41
CA TYR A 92 -0.69 3.49 -25.84
C TYR A 92 -1.29 2.13 -25.50
N ASP A 93 -1.95 2.09 -24.35
CA ASP A 93 -2.39 0.86 -23.69
C ASP A 93 -3.88 0.67 -23.88
N GLY A 94 -4.28 -0.54 -24.32
CA GLY A 94 -5.65 -0.97 -24.42
C GLY A 94 -6.00 -2.06 -23.40
N ALA A 95 -7.13 -1.93 -22.72
CA ALA A 95 -7.62 -2.91 -21.76
C ALA A 95 -9.11 -3.16 -21.90
N GLN A 96 -9.53 -4.38 -21.60
CA GLN A 96 -10.94 -4.78 -21.71
C GLN A 96 -11.85 -4.19 -20.64
N TYR A 97 -11.29 -3.57 -19.59
CA TYR A 97 -12.01 -3.12 -18.40
C TYR A 97 -12.84 -1.85 -18.60
N PHE A 98 -12.69 -1.17 -19.73
CA PHE A 98 -13.31 0.11 -20.03
C PHE A 98 -14.12 0.04 -21.33
N ALA A 99 -15.15 0.90 -21.45
CA ALA A 99 -15.87 1.08 -22.71
C ALA A 99 -14.94 1.70 -23.76
N ASP A 100 -14.26 2.80 -23.40
CA ASP A 100 -13.13 3.32 -24.16
C ASP A 100 -11.84 2.64 -23.67
N LYS A 101 -11.39 1.69 -24.49
CA LYS A 101 -10.35 0.73 -24.10
C LYS A 101 -8.95 1.32 -24.07
N TRP A 102 -8.71 2.43 -24.82
CA TRP A 102 -7.36 2.91 -25.08
C TRP A 102 -7.02 4.16 -24.27
N GLY A 103 -5.84 4.15 -23.65
CA GLY A 103 -5.24 5.28 -22.95
C GLY A 103 -3.85 5.60 -23.48
N PHE A 104 -3.51 6.89 -23.56
CA PHE A 104 -2.19 7.36 -23.98
C PHE A 104 -1.43 7.93 -22.78
N PHE A 105 -0.24 7.40 -22.52
CA PHE A 105 0.58 7.70 -21.34
C PHE A 105 1.98 8.10 -21.76
N PRO A 106 2.28 9.39 -21.89
CA PRO A 106 3.58 9.91 -22.25
C PRO A 106 4.50 10.07 -21.03
N SER A 107 5.81 10.05 -21.27
CA SER A 107 6.83 10.47 -20.30
C SER A 107 8.01 11.12 -20.99
N ALA A 108 8.61 12.08 -20.32
CA ALA A 108 9.81 12.77 -20.78
C ALA A 108 10.81 12.95 -19.64
N SER A 109 12.09 12.85 -19.95
CA SER A 109 13.16 13.16 -19.02
C SER A 109 14.26 13.97 -19.69
N VAL A 110 14.91 14.81 -18.89
CA VAL A 110 16.07 15.59 -19.28
C VAL A 110 17.20 15.39 -18.28
N GLY A 111 18.41 15.38 -18.78
CA GLY A 111 19.62 15.30 -17.97
C GLY A 111 20.69 16.24 -18.48
N TRP A 112 21.40 16.87 -17.55
CA TRP A 112 22.52 17.73 -17.86
C TRP A 112 23.75 17.34 -17.05
N MET A 113 24.80 16.88 -17.75
CA MET A 113 26.09 16.55 -17.16
C MET A 113 26.92 17.82 -17.05
N LEU A 114 26.80 18.54 -15.95
CA LEU A 114 27.50 19.81 -15.74
C LEU A 114 29.00 19.68 -15.83
N THR A 115 29.56 18.59 -15.32
CA THR A 115 31.02 18.36 -15.33
C THR A 115 31.60 18.25 -16.74
N ASN A 116 30.79 18.03 -17.77
CA ASN A 116 31.24 18.04 -19.15
C ASN A 116 31.27 19.46 -19.78
N GLU A 117 30.82 20.49 -19.02
CA GLU A 117 30.93 21.88 -19.46
C GLU A 117 32.31 22.46 -19.19
N GLU A 118 32.73 23.42 -20.04
CA GLU A 118 34.07 24.03 -19.96
C GLU A 118 34.27 24.82 -18.68
N PHE A 119 33.24 25.51 -18.19
CA PHE A 119 33.30 26.29 -16.96
C PHE A 119 33.51 25.44 -15.70
N MET A 120 33.25 24.13 -15.78
CA MET A 120 33.47 23.17 -14.68
C MET A 120 34.90 22.60 -14.65
N ASN A 121 35.75 22.88 -15.65
CA ASN A 121 37.11 22.34 -15.71
C ASN A 121 37.92 22.58 -14.40
N PRO A 122 37.89 23.74 -13.74
CA PRO A 122 38.62 23.92 -12.48
C PRO A 122 38.20 22.99 -11.37
N LEU A 123 36.93 22.57 -11.34
CA LEU A 123 36.32 21.73 -10.30
C LEU A 123 36.47 20.23 -10.57
N LYS A 124 36.86 19.81 -11.78
CA LYS A 124 36.96 18.39 -12.16
C LYS A 124 37.94 17.57 -11.31
N LYS A 125 38.91 18.21 -10.67
CA LYS A 125 39.82 17.53 -9.74
C LYS A 125 39.11 16.99 -8.49
N VAL A 126 38.03 17.64 -8.07
CA VAL A 126 37.23 17.26 -6.91
C VAL A 126 35.90 16.64 -7.36
N LEU A 127 35.21 17.29 -8.28
CA LEU A 127 33.88 16.89 -8.76
C LEU A 127 34.03 16.23 -10.15
N ASN A 128 34.12 14.91 -10.18
CA ASN A 128 34.35 14.15 -11.41
C ASN A 128 33.10 13.99 -12.25
N GLU A 129 31.97 13.79 -11.59
CA GLU A 129 30.66 13.73 -12.21
C GLU A 129 29.65 14.56 -11.40
N PHE A 130 28.89 15.38 -12.09
CA PHE A 130 27.74 16.06 -11.53
C PHE A 130 26.68 16.20 -12.61
N LYS A 131 25.58 15.47 -12.39
CA LYS A 131 24.45 15.41 -13.32
C LYS A 131 23.20 15.89 -12.61
N ILE A 132 22.50 16.84 -13.21
CA ILE A 132 21.15 17.23 -12.82
C ILE A 132 20.19 16.51 -13.76
N ARG A 133 19.08 16.02 -13.22
CA ARG A 133 18.05 15.33 -14.00
C ARG A 133 16.67 15.76 -13.51
N ALA A 134 15.73 15.79 -14.45
CA ALA A 134 14.33 15.98 -14.18
C ALA A 134 13.51 15.08 -15.10
N SER A 135 12.40 14.59 -14.60
CA SER A 135 11.48 13.77 -15.38
C SER A 135 10.04 14.03 -15.00
N TRP A 136 9.17 13.84 -15.98
CA TRP A 136 7.73 13.81 -15.82
C TRP A 136 7.18 12.65 -16.63
N GLY A 137 6.17 11.98 -16.11
CA GLY A 137 5.50 10.90 -16.83
C GLY A 137 4.13 10.60 -16.28
N GLU A 138 3.31 10.03 -17.14
CA GLU A 138 1.99 9.49 -16.81
C GLU A 138 1.95 7.98 -17.04
N LEU A 139 1.22 7.28 -16.19
CA LEU A 139 0.93 5.85 -16.29
C LEU A 139 -0.56 5.62 -16.08
N GLY A 140 -1.14 4.72 -16.87
CA GLY A 140 -2.48 4.19 -16.63
C GLY A 140 -2.44 3.17 -15.48
N ASP A 141 -3.36 3.32 -14.55
CA ASP A 141 -3.52 2.41 -13.41
C ASP A 141 -4.76 1.54 -13.62
N LEU A 142 -4.53 0.25 -13.83
CA LEU A 142 -5.57 -0.77 -13.97
C LEU A 142 -5.91 -1.46 -12.65
N SER A 143 -5.11 -1.26 -11.61
CA SER A 143 -5.16 -2.08 -10.39
C SER A 143 -6.55 -2.12 -9.76
N ALA A 144 -7.18 -0.98 -9.62
CA ALA A 144 -8.50 -0.88 -8.99
C ALA A 144 -9.61 -1.49 -9.87
N ALA A 145 -9.60 -1.24 -11.17
CA ALA A 145 -10.58 -1.82 -12.09
C ALA A 145 -10.41 -3.33 -12.23
N SER A 146 -9.18 -3.81 -12.35
CA SER A 146 -8.87 -5.24 -12.46
C SER A 146 -9.17 -6.00 -11.18
N GLN A 147 -8.92 -5.40 -10.01
CA GLN A 147 -9.22 -6.00 -8.71
C GLN A 147 -10.73 -6.15 -8.51
N TYR A 148 -11.50 -5.12 -8.85
CA TYR A 148 -12.96 -5.20 -8.76
C TYR A 148 -13.52 -6.28 -9.68
N TYR A 149 -13.13 -6.30 -10.96
CA TYR A 149 -13.52 -7.33 -11.89
C TYR A 149 -13.15 -8.74 -11.40
N ALA A 150 -11.93 -8.88 -10.86
CA ALA A 150 -11.46 -10.14 -10.30
C ALA A 150 -12.33 -10.66 -9.15
N ASN A 151 -12.90 -9.76 -8.35
CA ASN A 151 -13.72 -10.13 -7.19
C ASN A 151 -15.21 -10.33 -7.54
N ASN A 152 -15.74 -9.55 -8.50
CA ASN A 152 -17.18 -9.47 -8.77
C ASN A 152 -17.58 -9.97 -10.16
N GLU A 153 -16.61 -10.27 -11.03
CA GLU A 153 -16.84 -10.74 -12.41
C GLU A 153 -17.67 -9.78 -13.28
N GLN A 154 -17.61 -8.49 -12.98
CA GLN A 154 -18.39 -7.45 -13.63
C GLN A 154 -17.51 -6.29 -14.09
N TYR A 155 -17.94 -5.68 -15.21
CA TYR A 155 -17.37 -4.44 -15.70
C TYR A 155 -18.20 -3.25 -15.22
N TYR A 156 -17.57 -2.17 -14.81
CA TYR A 156 -18.27 -0.96 -14.37
C TYR A 156 -19.15 -0.31 -15.47
N PHE A 157 -18.83 -0.54 -16.73
CA PHE A 157 -19.57 0.04 -17.87
C PHE A 157 -20.70 -0.85 -18.39
N GLN A 158 -20.90 -2.05 -17.82
CA GLN A 158 -21.93 -3.00 -18.22
C GLN A 158 -22.91 -3.27 -17.10
N SER A 159 -24.18 -3.49 -17.44
CA SER A 159 -25.17 -3.98 -16.48
C SER A 159 -24.83 -5.38 -16.03
N GLY A 160 -24.82 -5.60 -14.73
CA GLY A 160 -24.59 -6.90 -14.11
C GLY A 160 -25.87 -7.43 -13.47
N TYR A 161 -25.99 -8.76 -13.43
CA TYR A 161 -27.10 -9.45 -12.79
C TYR A 161 -26.58 -10.60 -11.95
N GLN A 162 -27.15 -10.76 -10.77
CA GLN A 162 -26.88 -11.88 -9.88
C GLN A 162 -27.97 -12.92 -10.01
N TYR A 163 -27.59 -14.21 -10.10
CA TYR A 163 -28.45 -15.36 -10.03
C TYR A 163 -27.89 -16.36 -9.01
N PRO A 164 -28.69 -16.95 -8.12
CA PRO A 164 -30.11 -16.66 -7.91
C PRO A 164 -30.32 -15.28 -7.28
N GLY A 165 -31.33 -14.58 -7.78
CA GLY A 165 -31.81 -13.33 -7.20
C GLY A 165 -32.85 -13.55 -6.10
N THR A 166 -33.68 -12.53 -5.84
CA THR A 166 -34.71 -12.59 -4.79
C THR A 166 -35.68 -13.74 -5.06
N PRO A 167 -35.89 -14.65 -4.11
CA PRO A 167 -36.85 -15.75 -4.28
C PRO A 167 -38.28 -15.20 -4.24
N MET A 168 -39.13 -15.70 -5.14
CA MET A 168 -40.55 -15.47 -5.14
C MET A 168 -41.28 -16.82 -5.00
N ASN A 169 -42.23 -16.90 -4.09
CA ASN A 169 -43.00 -18.11 -3.85
C ASN A 169 -44.33 -18.05 -4.65
N PHE A 170 -44.55 -19.04 -5.48
CA PHE A 170 -45.79 -19.24 -6.22
C PHE A 170 -46.40 -20.57 -5.81
N GLY A 171 -47.29 -20.55 -4.81
CA GLY A 171 -47.79 -21.75 -4.17
C GLY A 171 -46.64 -22.56 -3.56
N ASP A 172 -46.47 -23.80 -3.97
CA ASP A 172 -45.44 -24.71 -3.46
C ASP A 172 -44.07 -24.57 -4.15
N ARG A 173 -43.95 -23.63 -5.08
CA ARG A 173 -42.72 -23.45 -5.86
C ARG A 173 -42.02 -22.14 -5.53
N THR A 174 -40.73 -22.22 -5.23
CA THR A 174 -39.85 -21.08 -5.14
C THR A 174 -39.20 -20.85 -6.49
N ILE A 175 -39.37 -19.66 -7.05
CA ILE A 175 -38.73 -19.23 -8.30
C ILE A 175 -37.74 -18.11 -7.98
N TYR A 176 -36.52 -18.25 -8.49
CA TYR A 176 -35.48 -17.26 -8.32
C TYR A 176 -35.45 -16.35 -9.56
N GLY A 177 -35.44 -15.05 -9.31
CA GLY A 177 -35.26 -14.04 -10.34
C GLY A 177 -33.80 -13.70 -10.61
N LEU A 178 -33.59 -12.62 -11.38
CA LEU A 178 -32.32 -11.95 -11.55
C LEU A 178 -32.35 -10.63 -10.80
N ASN A 179 -31.36 -10.37 -9.95
CA ASN A 179 -31.19 -9.07 -9.31
C ASN A 179 -30.12 -8.27 -10.03
N PRO A 180 -30.38 -7.02 -10.44
CA PRO A 180 -29.34 -6.15 -10.94
C PRO A 180 -28.32 -5.85 -9.82
N THR A 181 -27.03 -5.79 -10.16
CA THR A 181 -25.95 -5.67 -9.15
C THR A 181 -25.32 -4.29 -9.14
N LEU A 182 -25.36 -3.57 -10.26
CA LEU A 182 -24.84 -2.19 -10.34
C LEU A 182 -25.53 -1.42 -11.46
N ASN A 183 -25.49 -0.10 -11.38
CA ASN A 183 -25.80 0.78 -12.51
C ASN A 183 -24.55 0.94 -13.37
N PRO A 184 -24.62 0.69 -14.69
CA PRO A 184 -23.47 0.83 -15.56
C PRO A 184 -23.05 2.30 -15.71
N ASN A 185 -21.76 2.53 -15.80
CA ASN A 185 -21.20 3.83 -16.17
C ASN A 185 -20.33 3.69 -17.43
N PRO A 186 -20.82 4.04 -18.62
CA PRO A 186 -20.03 3.95 -19.84
C PRO A 186 -18.86 4.92 -19.89
N ASP A 187 -18.87 5.98 -19.08
CA ASP A 187 -17.80 6.98 -19.00
C ASP A 187 -16.68 6.56 -18.03
N PHE A 188 -16.81 5.41 -17.39
CA PHE A 188 -15.76 4.89 -16.50
C PHE A 188 -14.52 4.54 -17.31
N THR A 189 -13.38 5.16 -16.94
CA THR A 189 -12.13 5.09 -17.70
C THR A 189 -10.90 4.85 -16.81
N TRP A 190 -9.73 4.97 -17.38
CA TRP A 190 -8.45 4.79 -16.74
C TRP A 190 -8.25 5.73 -15.54
N ALA A 191 -7.82 5.19 -14.43
CA ALA A 191 -7.14 5.98 -13.41
C ALA A 191 -5.71 6.29 -13.91
N THR A 192 -5.22 7.48 -13.62
CA THR A 192 -3.90 7.93 -14.06
C THR A 192 -2.99 8.23 -12.88
N SER A 193 -1.72 7.90 -13.02
CA SER A 193 -0.66 8.25 -12.08
C SER A 193 0.37 9.14 -12.79
N SER A 194 0.40 10.42 -12.44
CA SER A 194 1.36 11.39 -12.94
C SER A 194 2.45 11.60 -11.89
N MET A 195 3.72 11.60 -12.31
CA MET A 195 4.87 11.77 -11.42
C MET A 195 5.85 12.78 -11.99
N ILE A 196 6.30 13.69 -11.14
CA ILE A 196 7.42 14.59 -11.38
C ILE A 196 8.55 14.17 -10.44
N ASN A 197 9.76 14.05 -10.98
CA ASN A 197 10.98 13.78 -10.22
C ASN A 197 12.06 14.77 -10.63
N ALA A 198 12.83 15.25 -9.67
CA ALA A 198 14.06 16.02 -9.88
C ALA A 198 15.16 15.45 -9.00
N GLY A 199 16.35 15.29 -9.58
CA GLY A 199 17.45 14.66 -8.85
C GLY A 199 18.82 15.13 -9.32
N VAL A 200 19.80 14.81 -8.51
CA VAL A 200 21.22 15.03 -8.79
C VAL A 200 22.00 13.75 -8.55
N ASP A 201 22.96 13.49 -9.42
CA ASP A 201 23.96 12.43 -9.25
C ASP A 201 25.32 13.07 -9.16
N PHE A 202 26.17 12.60 -8.26
CA PHE A 202 27.52 13.14 -8.09
C PHE A 202 28.57 12.07 -7.82
N LYS A 203 29.79 12.35 -8.26
CA LYS A 203 30.99 11.56 -7.97
C LYS A 203 32.16 12.49 -7.67
N LEU A 204 32.78 12.29 -6.52
CA LEU A 204 33.86 13.12 -5.97
C LEU A 204 35.14 12.31 -5.82
N TRP A 205 36.29 13.01 -5.95
CA TRP A 205 37.62 12.49 -5.67
C TRP A 205 37.91 11.15 -6.36
N ASN A 206 37.69 11.09 -7.68
CA ASN A 206 37.88 9.90 -8.52
C ASN A 206 37.05 8.68 -8.06
N GLY A 207 35.83 8.93 -7.57
CA GLY A 207 34.93 7.87 -7.12
C GLY A 207 35.09 7.45 -5.67
N LEU A 208 35.94 8.17 -4.89
CA LEU A 208 36.02 7.96 -3.46
C LEU A 208 34.66 8.13 -2.77
N LEU A 209 33.90 9.14 -3.21
CA LEU A 209 32.55 9.40 -2.74
C LEU A 209 31.61 9.56 -3.94
N SER A 210 30.50 8.85 -3.94
CA SER A 210 29.45 8.99 -4.94
C SER A 210 28.08 8.91 -4.29
N GLY A 211 27.09 9.53 -4.91
CA GLY A 211 25.74 9.50 -4.39
C GLY A 211 24.73 10.09 -5.35
N SER A 212 23.48 9.98 -4.94
CA SER A 212 22.35 10.60 -5.60
C SER A 212 21.37 11.16 -4.58
N ALA A 213 20.64 12.19 -4.98
CA ALA A 213 19.53 12.73 -4.21
C ALA A 213 18.38 13.05 -5.16
N ASP A 214 17.19 12.60 -4.81
CA ASP A 214 15.96 12.76 -5.56
C ASP A 214 14.85 13.32 -4.70
N VAL A 215 14.00 14.13 -5.32
CA VAL A 215 12.73 14.54 -4.77
C VAL A 215 11.64 14.25 -5.79
N PHE A 216 10.51 13.75 -5.33
CA PHE A 216 9.42 13.40 -6.22
C PHE A 216 8.06 13.81 -5.67
N TYR A 217 7.16 14.05 -6.60
CA TYR A 217 5.74 14.26 -6.35
C TYR A 217 4.94 13.42 -7.33
N ARG A 218 4.11 12.53 -6.82
CA ARG A 218 3.21 11.67 -7.59
C ARG A 218 1.77 12.03 -7.26
N GLN A 219 0.92 12.17 -8.27
CA GLN A 219 -0.51 12.35 -8.12
C GLN A 219 -1.24 11.22 -8.86
N ARG A 220 -2.14 10.52 -8.18
CA ARG A 220 -3.08 9.60 -8.82
C ARG A 220 -4.43 10.29 -8.92
N LYS A 221 -5.06 10.22 -10.09
CA LYS A 221 -6.36 10.81 -10.40
C LYS A 221 -7.28 9.76 -10.97
N GLY A 222 -8.58 10.00 -10.80
CA GLY A 222 -9.61 9.13 -11.36
C GLY A 222 -9.65 7.75 -10.70
N LEU A 223 -9.28 7.66 -9.42
CA LEU A 223 -9.41 6.41 -8.68
C LEU A 223 -10.90 6.05 -8.56
N PRO A 224 -11.25 4.76 -8.68
CA PRO A 224 -12.64 4.33 -8.60
C PRO A 224 -13.26 4.63 -7.23
N ALA A 225 -14.41 5.29 -7.25
CA ALA A 225 -15.24 5.52 -6.08
C ALA A 225 -16.72 5.39 -6.42
N GLN A 226 -17.52 4.98 -5.46
CA GLN A 226 -18.96 4.98 -5.57
C GLN A 226 -19.49 6.32 -5.09
N LYS A 227 -20.27 7.00 -5.92
CA LYS A 227 -20.97 8.21 -5.50
C LYS A 227 -22.00 7.85 -4.44
N ALA A 228 -21.99 8.60 -3.34
CA ALA A 228 -22.98 8.43 -2.29
C ALA A 228 -24.39 8.68 -2.89
N ASN A 229 -25.25 7.68 -2.78
CA ASN A 229 -26.63 7.77 -3.23
C ASN A 229 -27.53 8.16 -2.05
N ASP A 230 -28.13 9.35 -2.13
CA ASP A 230 -29.14 9.79 -1.15
C ASP A 230 -30.48 9.07 -1.33
N ASN A 231 -30.64 8.26 -2.38
CA ASN A 231 -31.89 7.56 -2.70
C ASN A 231 -31.85 6.13 -2.19
N ALA A 232 -32.71 5.81 -1.25
CA ALA A 232 -32.89 4.45 -0.76
C ALA A 232 -33.26 3.49 -1.91
N GLY A 233 -32.50 2.42 -2.05
CA GLY A 233 -32.72 1.39 -3.08
C GLY A 233 -32.07 1.64 -4.43
N ALA A 234 -31.36 2.75 -4.63
CA ALA A 234 -30.58 2.96 -5.84
C ALA A 234 -29.33 2.05 -5.83
N LEU A 235 -29.06 1.43 -7.00
CA LEU A 235 -27.86 0.65 -7.19
C LEU A 235 -26.63 1.56 -7.23
N ALA A 236 -25.52 1.08 -6.68
CA ALA A 236 -24.26 1.80 -6.74
C ALA A 236 -23.76 1.99 -8.16
N THR A 237 -23.22 3.16 -8.44
CA THR A 237 -22.54 3.49 -9.71
C THR A 237 -21.11 3.89 -9.40
N TRP A 238 -20.16 3.35 -10.15
CA TRP A 238 -18.75 3.65 -10.02
C TRP A 238 -18.33 4.79 -10.95
N TYR A 239 -17.52 5.69 -10.44
CA TYR A 239 -16.96 6.84 -11.14
C TYR A 239 -15.48 6.99 -10.87
N ASN A 240 -14.80 7.74 -11.72
CA ASN A 240 -13.41 8.15 -11.55
C ASN A 240 -13.34 9.46 -10.74
N LEU A 241 -13.57 9.41 -9.43
CA LEU A 241 -13.72 10.60 -8.57
C LEU A 241 -12.53 10.88 -7.70
N ASP A 242 -11.98 9.85 -7.07
CA ASP A 242 -10.99 10.02 -6.03
C ASP A 242 -9.60 10.34 -6.59
N HIS A 243 -8.82 11.06 -5.80
CA HIS A 243 -7.42 11.30 -6.08
C HIS A 243 -6.58 11.33 -4.81
N ASP A 244 -5.32 10.99 -4.93
CA ASP A 244 -4.32 11.15 -3.88
C ASP A 244 -3.00 11.67 -4.44
N ASN A 245 -2.14 12.10 -3.53
CA ASN A 245 -0.79 12.51 -3.87
C ASN A 245 0.24 11.96 -2.88
N THR A 246 1.37 11.54 -3.42
CA THR A 246 2.51 11.05 -2.65
C THR A 246 3.70 11.95 -2.93
N ARG A 247 4.38 12.37 -1.89
CA ARG A 247 5.63 13.13 -1.98
C ARG A 247 6.70 12.45 -1.17
N GLY A 248 7.93 12.59 -1.62
CA GLY A 248 9.04 11.95 -0.95
C GLY A 248 10.38 12.44 -1.46
N PHE A 249 11.41 11.93 -0.82
CA PHE A 249 12.79 12.07 -1.24
C PHE A 249 13.52 10.75 -1.08
N GLU A 250 14.55 10.58 -1.89
CA GLU A 250 15.47 9.45 -1.86
C GLU A 250 16.90 9.98 -1.83
N PHE A 251 17.75 9.30 -1.10
CA PHE A 251 19.14 9.67 -0.95
C PHE A 251 20.01 8.41 -0.94
N SER A 252 21.11 8.44 -1.66
CA SER A 252 22.15 7.40 -1.60
C SER A 252 23.54 8.02 -1.49
N LEU A 253 24.40 7.41 -0.68
CA LEU A 253 25.77 7.80 -0.53
C LEU A 253 26.66 6.57 -0.43
N ASN A 254 27.71 6.53 -1.25
CA ASN A 254 28.65 5.43 -1.31
C ASN A 254 30.07 5.96 -1.19
N HIS A 255 30.84 5.36 -0.32
CA HIS A 255 32.25 5.62 -0.12
C HIS A 255 33.03 4.33 -0.31
N GLN A 256 34.06 4.38 -1.15
CA GLN A 256 34.95 3.25 -1.39
C GLN A 256 36.40 3.72 -1.45
N TYR A 257 37.27 2.97 -0.82
CA TYR A 257 38.68 3.28 -0.81
C TYR A 257 39.55 2.04 -0.62
N LYS A 258 40.82 2.17 -1.02
CA LYS A 258 41.84 1.14 -0.86
C LYS A 258 42.94 1.66 0.06
N ILE A 259 43.19 0.98 1.17
CA ILE A 259 44.29 1.27 2.12
C ILE A 259 45.24 0.07 2.08
N GLY A 260 46.40 0.25 1.42
CA GLY A 260 47.35 -0.85 1.27
C GLY A 260 46.75 -2.03 0.48
N GLU A 261 46.60 -3.18 1.11
CA GLU A 261 45.99 -4.37 0.52
C GLU A 261 44.49 -4.52 0.85
N VAL A 262 43.96 -3.62 1.68
CA VAL A 262 42.55 -3.65 2.12
C VAL A 262 41.74 -2.74 1.21
N ASN A 263 40.72 -3.32 0.56
CA ASN A 263 39.67 -2.57 -0.11
C ASN A 263 38.45 -2.53 0.82
N TYR A 264 37.83 -1.38 1.00
CA TYR A 264 36.59 -1.28 1.76
C TYR A 264 35.57 -0.43 1.01
N PHE A 265 34.31 -0.72 1.32
CA PHE A 265 33.14 -0.04 0.80
C PHE A 265 32.16 0.22 1.96
N VAL A 266 31.64 1.45 2.02
CA VAL A 266 30.56 1.85 2.93
C VAL A 266 29.50 2.53 2.09
N GLY A 267 28.30 1.98 2.07
CA GLY A 267 27.16 2.56 1.34
C GLY A 267 25.96 2.74 2.26
N GLY A 268 25.21 3.81 2.04
CA GLY A 268 23.94 4.06 2.71
C GLY A 268 22.90 4.56 1.73
N ASN A 269 21.66 4.16 1.94
CA ASN A 269 20.50 4.70 1.24
C ASN A 269 19.37 4.99 2.21
N MET A 270 18.53 5.94 1.85
CA MET A 270 17.36 6.32 2.64
C MET A 270 16.27 6.81 1.68
N SER A 271 15.05 6.37 1.92
CA SER A 271 13.85 6.83 1.21
C SER A 271 12.78 7.21 2.21
N TRP A 272 12.20 8.38 2.05
CA TRP A 272 11.03 8.79 2.79
C TRP A 272 9.91 9.14 1.83
N SER A 273 8.70 8.65 2.12
CA SER A 273 7.52 9.00 1.34
C SER A 273 6.26 9.00 2.18
N ARG A 274 5.34 9.90 1.86
CA ARG A 274 4.06 9.99 2.52
C ARG A 274 2.95 10.35 1.54
N THR A 275 1.80 9.67 1.67
CA THR A 275 0.62 9.88 0.82
C THR A 275 -0.41 10.70 1.55
N ARG A 276 -0.94 11.72 0.87
CA ARG A 276 -2.05 12.55 1.30
C ARG A 276 -3.26 12.26 0.42
N LYS A 277 -4.40 12.03 1.02
CA LYS A 277 -5.65 11.91 0.30
C LYS A 277 -6.04 13.29 -0.26
N GLY A 278 -6.49 13.32 -1.49
CA GLY A 278 -7.04 14.51 -2.11
C GLY A 278 -8.55 14.54 -1.98
N ASN A 279 -9.26 14.64 -3.10
CA ASN A 279 -10.70 14.48 -3.11
C ASN A 279 -11.05 13.01 -2.87
N ILE A 280 -11.90 12.75 -1.89
CA ILE A 280 -12.42 11.43 -1.56
C ILE A 280 -13.94 11.53 -1.51
N GLU A 281 -14.61 10.77 -2.35
CA GLU A 281 -16.08 10.75 -2.35
C GLU A 281 -16.60 10.18 -1.02
N HIS A 282 -17.53 10.89 -0.42
CA HIS A 282 -18.16 10.48 0.85
C HIS A 282 -19.61 10.95 0.91
N GLY A 283 -20.43 10.27 1.71
CA GLY A 283 -21.77 10.68 2.07
C GLY A 283 -21.80 11.89 3.00
N ARG A 284 -23.01 12.34 3.34
CA ARG A 284 -23.18 13.38 4.35
C ARG A 284 -22.70 12.92 5.72
N PHE A 285 -21.95 13.77 6.39
CA PHE A 285 -21.60 13.56 7.79
C PHE A 285 -22.78 13.92 8.70
N THR A 286 -22.93 13.17 9.79
CA THR A 286 -24.03 13.36 10.75
C THR A 286 -23.69 14.39 11.81
N SER A 287 -22.42 14.63 12.08
CA SER A 287 -21.94 15.60 13.06
C SER A 287 -20.64 16.26 12.62
N GLY A 288 -20.27 17.39 13.24
CA GLY A 288 -18.97 18.02 13.01
C GLY A 288 -17.79 17.17 13.43
N TYR A 289 -17.97 16.30 14.45
CA TYR A 289 -16.96 15.32 14.84
C TYR A 289 -16.77 14.24 13.76
N ASP A 290 -17.87 13.70 13.20
CA ASP A 290 -17.81 12.74 12.13
C ASP A 290 -17.13 13.32 10.89
N GLU A 291 -17.44 14.57 10.57
CA GLU A 291 -16.76 15.28 9.48
C GLU A 291 -15.25 15.41 9.76
N TRP A 292 -14.86 15.83 10.94
CA TRP A 292 -13.44 15.95 11.31
C TRP A 292 -12.70 14.60 11.27
N LYS A 293 -13.34 13.52 11.72
CA LYS A 293 -12.73 12.19 11.81
C LYS A 293 -12.75 11.44 10.48
N TRP A 294 -13.89 11.44 9.80
CA TRP A 294 -14.12 10.60 8.64
C TRP A 294 -13.92 11.31 7.30
N ASN A 295 -13.97 12.64 7.30
CA ASN A 295 -13.51 13.38 6.12
C ASN A 295 -12.01 13.26 6.00
N THR A 296 -11.59 12.32 5.14
CA THR A 296 -10.18 12.05 4.93
C THR A 296 -9.55 12.95 3.87
N GLU A 297 -10.33 13.83 3.24
CA GLU A 297 -9.84 14.78 2.25
C GLU A 297 -8.77 15.70 2.86
N GLY A 298 -7.65 15.80 2.17
CA GLY A 298 -6.52 16.58 2.66
C GLY A 298 -5.76 15.97 3.84
N HIS A 299 -6.15 14.81 4.34
CA HIS A 299 -5.46 14.11 5.42
C HIS A 299 -4.40 13.14 4.89
N TRP A 300 -3.43 12.82 5.75
CA TRP A 300 -2.50 11.74 5.48
C TRP A 300 -3.22 10.39 5.55
N ASN A 301 -2.92 9.48 4.62
CA ASN A 301 -3.64 8.21 4.53
C ASN A 301 -3.21 7.17 5.58
N ASN A 302 -2.11 7.40 6.27
CA ASN A 302 -1.53 6.46 7.25
C ASN A 302 -1.72 6.92 8.70
N VAL A 303 -2.84 7.53 9.02
CA VAL A 303 -3.19 7.96 10.38
C VAL A 303 -3.98 6.85 11.06
N ARG A 304 -3.56 6.47 12.26
CA ARG A 304 -4.27 5.55 13.13
C ARG A 304 -5.05 6.33 14.18
N TRP A 305 -6.33 6.04 14.25
CA TRP A 305 -7.25 6.61 15.25
C TRP A 305 -7.41 5.66 16.44
N GLY A 306 -7.53 6.22 17.63
CA GLY A 306 -7.76 5.45 18.86
C GLY A 306 -7.81 6.36 20.07
N TYR A 307 -7.94 5.75 21.22
CA TYR A 307 -7.97 6.42 22.51
C TYR A 307 -6.57 6.67 23.03
N ASN A 308 -6.35 7.82 23.68
CA ASN A 308 -5.09 8.10 24.36
C ASN A 308 -5.10 7.46 25.74
N CYS A 309 -4.22 6.49 25.94
CA CYS A 309 -4.03 5.87 27.26
C CYS A 309 -3.18 6.78 28.14
N ILE A 310 -3.74 7.17 29.30
CA ILE A 310 -3.09 8.05 30.29
C ILE A 310 -2.58 7.28 31.53
N GLY A 311 -2.70 5.96 31.52
CA GLY A 311 -2.21 5.11 32.60
C GLY A 311 -3.11 3.91 32.90
N ARG A 312 -3.05 3.42 34.11
CA ARG A 312 -3.90 2.32 34.62
C ARG A 312 -4.58 2.74 35.90
N TYR A 313 -5.82 2.27 36.09
CA TYR A 313 -6.54 2.47 37.36
C TYR A 313 -5.85 1.75 38.51
N GLN A 314 -5.60 2.47 39.61
CA GLN A 314 -4.92 1.93 40.78
C GLN A 314 -5.86 1.42 41.85
N SER A 315 -7.09 1.93 41.88
CA SER A 315 -8.08 1.59 42.92
C SER A 315 -9.51 1.75 42.44
N TYR A 316 -10.45 1.09 43.10
CA TYR A 316 -11.88 1.30 42.87
C TYR A 316 -12.37 2.73 43.17
N GLY A 317 -11.70 3.44 44.10
CA GLY A 317 -11.99 4.84 44.38
C GLY A 317 -11.64 5.75 43.18
N GLU A 318 -10.58 5.46 42.49
CA GLU A 318 -10.21 6.15 41.27
C GLU A 318 -11.23 5.86 40.15
N ILE A 319 -11.62 4.59 39.97
CA ILE A 319 -12.61 4.19 38.96
C ILE A 319 -13.97 4.88 39.22
N ALA A 320 -14.40 4.98 40.48
CA ALA A 320 -15.66 5.62 40.83
C ALA A 320 -15.71 7.12 40.52
N ASN A 321 -14.55 7.79 40.48
CA ASN A 321 -14.42 9.22 40.17
C ASN A 321 -13.95 9.48 38.73
N ALA A 322 -13.76 8.45 37.91
CA ALA A 322 -13.34 8.57 36.54
C ALA A 322 -14.53 8.83 35.59
N PRO A 323 -14.28 9.38 34.39
CA PRO A 323 -15.25 9.41 33.30
C PRO A 323 -15.87 8.03 33.05
N MET A 324 -17.16 7.99 32.72
CA MET A 324 -17.86 6.74 32.46
C MET A 324 -17.50 6.14 31.11
N HIS A 325 -17.08 4.89 31.09
CA HIS A 325 -16.88 4.15 29.85
C HIS A 325 -18.23 3.68 29.30
N ASN A 326 -18.58 4.11 28.10
CA ASN A 326 -19.88 3.88 27.48
C ASN A 326 -20.28 2.39 27.40
N ASN A 327 -19.28 1.49 27.23
CA ASN A 327 -19.50 0.05 27.10
C ASN A 327 -19.32 -0.74 28.42
N SER A 328 -19.10 -0.07 29.55
CA SER A 328 -18.67 -0.73 30.81
C SER A 328 -19.69 -0.61 31.95
N ASN A 329 -20.99 -0.52 31.64
CA ASN A 329 -22.06 -0.46 32.65
C ASN A 329 -21.74 0.53 33.79
N ASN A 330 -21.51 1.79 33.48
CA ASN A 330 -21.12 2.83 34.44
C ASN A 330 -19.86 2.48 35.24
N ASN A 331 -18.84 1.98 34.58
CA ASN A 331 -17.55 1.55 35.14
C ASN A 331 -17.62 0.32 36.08
N SER A 332 -18.77 -0.33 36.21
CA SER A 332 -18.90 -1.51 37.09
C SER A 332 -18.10 -2.72 36.61
N ALA A 333 -17.74 -2.75 35.35
CA ALA A 333 -16.95 -3.80 34.73
C ALA A 333 -15.45 -3.48 34.67
N ILE A 334 -15.05 -2.27 35.10
CA ILE A 334 -13.63 -1.86 35.13
C ILE A 334 -13.00 -2.30 36.45
N LEU A 335 -11.79 -2.79 36.36
CA LEU A 335 -11.02 -3.27 37.51
C LEU A 335 -9.72 -2.44 37.68
N PRO A 336 -9.20 -2.36 38.95
CA PRO A 336 -7.85 -1.86 39.13
C PRO A 336 -6.84 -2.67 38.28
N GLY A 337 -6.01 -1.97 37.51
CA GLY A 337 -5.10 -2.56 36.53
C GLY A 337 -5.55 -2.33 35.08
N ASP A 338 -6.83 -2.09 34.84
CA ASP A 338 -7.32 -1.75 33.50
C ASP A 338 -6.78 -0.42 33.00
N LEU A 339 -6.72 -0.25 31.68
CA LEU A 339 -6.23 0.97 31.05
C LEU A 339 -7.18 2.14 31.30
N LYS A 340 -6.59 3.29 31.59
CA LYS A 340 -7.28 4.56 31.79
C LYS A 340 -7.11 5.42 30.55
N TYR A 341 -8.23 5.78 29.95
CA TYR A 341 -8.27 6.61 28.76
C TYR A 341 -8.60 8.06 29.09
N GLU A 342 -8.14 8.96 28.25
CA GLU A 342 -8.41 10.38 28.34
C GLU A 342 -9.80 10.72 27.80
N ASP A 343 -10.61 11.40 28.63
CA ASP A 343 -11.82 12.09 28.18
C ASP A 343 -11.37 13.37 27.46
N TRP A 344 -11.28 13.28 26.14
CA TRP A 344 -10.67 14.34 25.33
C TRP A 344 -11.61 15.53 25.13
N ASN A 345 -12.91 15.28 25.02
CA ASN A 345 -13.90 16.32 24.82
C ASN A 345 -14.43 16.91 26.16
N GLY A 346 -14.15 16.26 27.30
CA GLY A 346 -14.48 16.69 28.64
C GLY A 346 -15.97 16.53 29.01
N ASP A 347 -16.69 15.63 28.35
CA ASP A 347 -18.13 15.43 28.56
C ASP A 347 -18.44 14.45 29.70
N GLY A 348 -17.43 13.83 30.31
CA GLY A 348 -17.55 12.87 31.40
C GLY A 348 -17.77 11.43 30.94
N TYR A 349 -17.70 11.16 29.65
CA TYR A 349 -17.80 9.84 29.06
C TYR A 349 -16.55 9.50 28.24
N ILE A 350 -16.18 8.23 28.20
CA ILE A 350 -15.17 7.71 27.27
C ILE A 350 -15.93 6.96 26.18
N ASP A 351 -16.01 7.55 25.01
CA ASP A 351 -16.73 6.98 23.87
C ASP A 351 -16.05 7.31 22.52
N ASN A 352 -16.75 7.08 21.41
CA ASN A 352 -16.20 7.31 20.08
C ASN A 352 -15.77 8.75 19.82
N TYR A 353 -16.27 9.72 20.59
CA TYR A 353 -15.93 11.14 20.45
C TYR A 353 -14.58 11.51 21.07
N ASP A 354 -13.97 10.59 21.88
CA ASP A 354 -12.63 10.77 22.45
C ASP A 354 -11.51 10.20 21.57
N GLN A 355 -11.88 9.56 20.47
CA GLN A 355 -10.88 9.02 19.55
C GLN A 355 -10.20 10.15 18.80
N ARG A 356 -8.87 10.07 18.71
CA ARG A 356 -8.02 11.04 18.02
C ARG A 356 -6.88 10.35 17.28
N PRO A 357 -6.13 11.04 16.41
CA PRO A 357 -4.94 10.49 15.82
C PRO A 357 -3.91 10.13 16.87
N ILE A 358 -3.61 8.84 17.05
CA ILE A 358 -2.66 8.34 18.06
C ILE A 358 -1.38 7.78 17.45
N GLY A 359 -1.35 7.54 16.15
CA GLY A 359 -0.19 6.92 15.52
C GLY A 359 -0.25 6.85 14.01
N ARG A 360 0.68 6.09 13.46
CA ARG A 360 0.84 5.83 12.03
C ARG A 360 0.44 4.39 11.69
N ASN A 361 0.43 4.07 10.41
CA ASN A 361 0.21 2.71 9.94
C ASN A 361 1.47 1.85 10.17
N ALA A 362 1.32 0.53 10.02
CA ALA A 362 2.42 -0.44 10.13
C ALA A 362 3.49 -0.31 9.03
N TYR A 363 3.16 0.33 7.90
CA TYR A 363 4.11 0.55 6.82
C TYR A 363 5.02 1.74 7.12
N PRO A 364 6.36 1.55 7.17
CA PRO A 364 7.30 2.63 7.45
C PRO A 364 7.24 3.71 6.36
N GLU A 365 7.17 4.98 6.78
CA GLU A 365 7.34 6.12 5.87
C GLU A 365 8.80 6.34 5.50
N LEU A 366 9.71 5.98 6.40
CA LEU A 366 11.16 6.06 6.24
C LEU A 366 11.74 4.66 6.19
N VAL A 367 12.46 4.34 5.11
CA VAL A 367 13.20 3.10 4.95
C VAL A 367 14.67 3.45 4.69
N TYR A 368 15.59 2.74 5.30
CA TYR A 368 17.03 2.95 5.12
C TYR A 368 17.79 1.63 5.08
N GLY A 369 18.93 1.66 4.41
CA GLY A 369 19.88 0.56 4.33
C GLY A 369 21.30 1.02 4.48
N ILE A 370 22.16 0.19 5.09
CA ILE A 370 23.60 0.41 5.23
C ILE A 370 24.31 -0.84 4.78
N ASN A 371 25.26 -0.68 3.87
CA ASN A 371 26.11 -1.74 3.35
C ASN A 371 27.54 -1.50 3.74
N LEU A 372 28.22 -2.51 4.27
CA LEU A 372 29.65 -2.51 4.51
C LEU A 372 30.27 -3.68 3.76
N GLY A 373 31.41 -3.43 3.14
CA GLY A 373 32.23 -4.45 2.49
C GLY A 373 33.71 -4.24 2.79
N LEU A 374 34.44 -5.32 2.95
CA LEU A 374 35.87 -5.33 3.17
C LEU A 374 36.47 -6.53 2.45
N SER A 375 37.54 -6.31 1.70
CA SER A 375 38.29 -7.35 1.00
C SER A 375 39.78 -7.22 1.33
N TRP A 376 40.39 -8.31 1.81
CA TRP A 376 41.80 -8.36 2.18
C TRP A 376 42.39 -9.74 1.89
N LYS A 377 43.40 -9.80 1.03
CA LYS A 377 44.19 -11.03 0.74
C LYS A 377 43.35 -12.28 0.44
N GLY A 378 42.26 -12.13 -0.29
CA GLY A 378 41.37 -13.25 -0.64
C GLY A 378 40.30 -13.56 0.40
N VAL A 379 40.23 -12.78 1.50
CA VAL A 379 39.14 -12.83 2.46
C VAL A 379 38.20 -11.66 2.20
N ASP A 380 36.92 -11.97 1.98
CA ASP A 380 35.86 -10.98 1.75
C ASP A 380 34.86 -11.02 2.92
N PHE A 381 34.55 -9.84 3.43
CA PHE A 381 33.53 -9.63 4.45
C PHE A 381 32.48 -8.66 3.92
N SER A 382 31.22 -8.99 4.07
CA SER A 382 30.11 -8.09 3.73
C SER A 382 29.06 -8.11 4.83
N MET A 383 28.46 -6.96 5.08
CA MET A 383 27.41 -6.78 6.07
C MET A 383 26.35 -5.81 5.53
N PHE A 384 25.10 -6.15 5.76
CA PHE A 384 23.95 -5.34 5.35
C PHE A 384 23.00 -5.14 6.54
N TRP A 385 22.59 -3.90 6.77
CA TRP A 385 21.51 -3.55 7.68
C TRP A 385 20.40 -2.86 6.93
N GLN A 386 19.18 -3.20 7.29
CA GLN A 386 17.98 -2.55 6.78
C GLN A 386 17.08 -2.20 7.96
N GLY A 387 16.47 -1.03 7.92
CA GLY A 387 15.53 -0.57 8.92
C GLY A 387 14.40 0.25 8.35
N GLY A 388 13.32 0.33 9.12
CA GLY A 388 12.19 1.19 8.86
C GLY A 388 11.90 2.05 10.09
N ALA A 389 11.38 3.24 9.86
CA ALA A 389 10.97 4.16 10.91
C ALA A 389 9.71 4.94 10.49
N LEU A 390 9.15 5.70 11.42
CA LEU A 390 7.90 6.44 11.22
C LEU A 390 6.73 5.50 10.87
N SER A 391 6.62 4.41 11.62
CA SER A 391 5.53 3.45 11.60
C SER A 391 5.23 2.99 13.02
N ASP A 392 3.98 2.60 13.25
CA ASP A 392 3.54 2.06 14.53
C ASP A 392 3.00 0.65 14.31
N PHE A 393 3.43 -0.27 15.15
CA PHE A 393 2.95 -1.64 15.13
C PHE A 393 1.77 -1.77 16.10
N GLN A 394 0.70 -2.39 15.64
CA GLN A 394 -0.41 -2.78 16.53
C GLN A 394 -0.21 -4.22 16.95
N ILE A 395 -0.12 -4.42 18.26
CA ILE A 395 -0.11 -5.78 18.83
C ILE A 395 -1.47 -6.42 18.55
N GLY A 396 -1.46 -7.61 17.99
CA GLY A 396 -2.68 -8.37 17.67
C GLY A 396 -3.33 -8.98 18.91
N ALA A 397 -4.62 -9.33 18.84
CA ALA A 397 -5.33 -9.94 19.94
C ALA A 397 -4.65 -11.22 20.46
N PHE A 398 -4.06 -12.02 19.56
CA PHE A 398 -3.32 -13.24 19.93
C PHE A 398 -2.07 -12.98 20.79
N ASP A 399 -1.48 -11.78 20.67
CA ASP A 399 -0.31 -11.39 21.44
C ASP A 399 -0.69 -10.67 22.73
N MET A 400 -1.96 -10.25 22.89
CA MET A 400 -2.46 -9.53 24.06
C MET A 400 -3.05 -10.42 25.13
N ASP A 401 -3.49 -11.62 24.80
CA ASP A 401 -4.09 -12.56 25.71
C ASP A 401 -3.09 -13.62 26.18
N ALA A 402 -2.85 -13.68 27.48
CA ALA A 402 -2.11 -14.78 28.07
C ALA A 402 -2.98 -16.06 28.08
N PHE A 403 -2.46 -17.15 27.54
CA PHE A 403 -3.14 -18.46 27.54
C PHE A 403 -4.50 -18.44 26.82
N GLN A 404 -4.56 -17.84 25.64
CA GLN A 404 -5.78 -17.67 24.87
C GLN A 404 -6.56 -18.98 24.70
N GLU A 405 -7.84 -18.96 25.11
CA GLU A 405 -8.74 -20.10 25.02
C GLU A 405 -9.03 -20.42 23.53
N GLY A 406 -8.85 -21.69 23.15
CA GLY A 406 -9.05 -22.15 21.76
C GLY A 406 -7.85 -22.03 20.84
N ALA A 407 -6.74 -21.46 21.28
CA ALA A 407 -5.48 -21.48 20.52
C ALA A 407 -4.74 -22.81 20.72
N THR A 408 -4.10 -23.30 19.67
CA THR A 408 -3.28 -24.53 19.71
C THR A 408 -2.01 -24.38 20.55
N ASN A 409 -1.60 -23.13 20.85
CA ASN A 409 -0.44 -22.81 21.66
C ASN A 409 -0.87 -22.12 22.96
N LEU A 410 -0.83 -22.85 24.08
CA LEU A 410 -1.13 -22.34 25.42
C LEU A 410 0.05 -21.62 26.07
N ASN A 411 1.07 -21.20 25.33
CA ASN A 411 2.20 -20.45 25.85
C ASN A 411 1.87 -18.96 25.90
N THR A 412 2.50 -18.25 26.83
CA THR A 412 2.42 -16.81 26.94
C THR A 412 3.80 -16.18 26.71
N TRP A 413 3.81 -14.92 26.29
CA TRP A 413 5.06 -14.16 26.08
C TRP A 413 5.66 -13.72 27.41
N GLU A 414 6.99 -13.58 27.46
CA GLU A 414 7.72 -13.17 28.67
C GLU A 414 7.26 -11.81 29.23
N TYR A 415 6.88 -10.89 28.35
CA TYR A 415 6.42 -9.55 28.75
C TYR A 415 5.13 -9.56 29.60
N PHE A 416 4.36 -10.66 29.59
CA PHE A 416 3.23 -10.81 30.53
C PHE A 416 3.69 -10.95 31.99
N GLY A 417 4.97 -11.23 32.24
CA GLY A 417 5.56 -11.19 33.57
C GLY A 417 5.57 -9.80 34.19
N ASP A 418 5.60 -8.75 33.35
CA ASP A 418 5.66 -7.34 33.76
C ASP A 418 4.27 -6.64 33.80
N ARG A 419 3.21 -7.44 33.90
CA ARG A 419 1.86 -6.94 34.02
C ARG A 419 1.61 -6.24 35.36
N TRP A 420 0.57 -5.38 35.40
CA TRP A 420 0.17 -4.70 36.62
C TRP A 420 -0.19 -5.69 37.73
N HIS A 421 0.25 -5.44 38.95
CA HIS A 421 -0.13 -6.16 40.18
C HIS A 421 -0.29 -5.15 41.28
N ARG A 422 -1.16 -5.45 42.22
CA ARG A 422 -1.43 -4.60 43.36
C ARG A 422 -0.26 -4.67 44.34
N ALA A 423 0.26 -3.50 44.76
CA ALA A 423 1.47 -3.40 45.54
C ALA A 423 1.37 -4.03 46.94
N ASP A 424 0.14 -4.21 47.49
CA ASP A 424 -0.15 -4.77 48.77
C ASP A 424 -0.42 -6.28 48.77
N TYR A 425 -0.41 -6.93 47.61
CA TYR A 425 -0.59 -8.36 47.48
C TYR A 425 0.73 -9.11 47.37
N THR A 426 1.06 -9.84 48.43
CA THR A 426 2.21 -10.78 48.47
C THR A 426 1.87 -12.11 47.78
N CYS A 427 0.65 -12.36 47.42
CA CYS A 427 0.19 -13.55 46.70
C CYS A 427 -0.18 -13.21 45.25
N LEU A 428 0.39 -13.99 44.36
CA LEU A 428 0.33 -13.87 42.91
C LEU A 428 -1.07 -14.06 42.27
N LEU A 429 -2.06 -13.25 42.66
CA LEU A 429 -3.30 -13.14 41.94
C LEU A 429 -3.12 -12.11 40.84
N TYR A 430 -2.67 -12.59 39.70
CA TYR A 430 -2.47 -11.82 38.48
C TYR A 430 -3.81 -11.54 37.80
N THR A 431 -4.18 -10.28 37.71
CA THR A 431 -5.15 -9.90 36.72
C THR A 431 -4.42 -9.88 35.37
N SER A 432 -4.80 -10.76 34.45
CA SER A 432 -4.41 -10.61 33.04
C SER A 432 -4.87 -9.24 32.54
N PRO A 433 -4.18 -8.64 31.57
CA PRO A 433 -4.75 -7.50 30.86
C PRO A 433 -6.16 -7.89 30.40
N SER A 434 -7.14 -7.04 30.71
CA SER A 434 -8.51 -7.32 30.32
C SER A 434 -8.59 -7.48 28.81
N PRO A 435 -9.34 -8.47 28.27
CA PRO A 435 -9.61 -8.56 26.82
C PRO A 435 -10.31 -7.31 26.25
N ARG A 436 -10.63 -6.33 27.10
CA ARG A 436 -11.25 -5.06 26.74
C ARG A 436 -10.26 -3.93 26.47
N ASP A 437 -8.98 -4.22 26.63
CA ASP A 437 -7.89 -3.27 26.37
C ASP A 437 -7.53 -3.18 24.85
N THR A 438 -8.35 -3.81 23.99
CA THR A 438 -8.19 -3.84 22.53
C THR A 438 -9.07 -2.82 21.82
#